data_9f2ff6191724518c97d458eb8d5c68be
#
_entry.id   9f2ff6191724518c97d458eb8d5c68be
#
_cell.length_a   1.000
_cell.length_b   1.000
_cell.length_c   1.000
_cell.angle_alpha   90.00
_cell.angle_beta   90.00
_cell.angle_gamma   90.00
#
_symmetry.space_group_name_H-M   'P 1'
#
loop_
_entity.id
_entity.type
_entity.pdbx_description
1 polymer ?
#
loop_
_entity_poly.entity_id
_entity_poly.type
_entity_poly.pdbx_seq_one_letter_code
_entity_poly.pdbx_strand_id
1 'polypeptide(L)'
;MMKSRLSMNTVMSDSPLAFAASSTVIAPTTPATPAPRSAIAKGTPAFKRSNRALFFGGFSTFSLLYCIQPLFPLLSQQFHLTPAQSSWSLSVSSGLLAISLVLLSAVSDRVGRKPLMVASMFSAAILTILSAFAQDYAQLLAIRAALGIALGGMPAVAMAYLGEEIEGPSLGLSMGLYIAGSAFGGMSGRLIASMLSDFMSWRWALGVLGVAGVLAAAEFWRSLPASKNFVPSTRGWQALPHAIKQHFSDQGLPWLFCLAFVLMGCFVSLYNYIGYRLLAAPFGLRQSTVGLLAFLYLIGIFSSVWAGRLVDRLGRRGVLWIMLSIMLTGIFLTLFDSLPLIVAGMALATFGFFASHSIASSWVSRRARAPQALASAFYLLFYYLGSSLIGSASGMMWGFDGWTGVVIMLGLCLGGGVLIALRLRHLQPLGAREAVG
;
A
#
# COMPACT_ATOMS: atom_id res chain seq x y z
N MET A 1 -70.36 -28.58 -13.97
CA MET A 1 -70.73 -29.20 -15.29
C MET A 1 -69.46 -29.82 -15.81
N MET A 2 -69.41 -31.01 -15.73
CA MET A 2 -69.72 -32.17 -16.58
C MET A 2 -68.48 -32.65 -17.36
N LYS A 3 -67.98 -33.80 -16.89
CA LYS A 3 -67.85 -35.11 -17.51
C LYS A 3 -66.69 -35.26 -18.52
N SER A 4 -65.75 -36.14 -18.20
CA SER A 4 -65.71 -37.64 -18.31
C SER A 4 -65.30 -38.09 -19.70
N ARG A 5 -64.30 -38.94 -19.87
CA ARG A 5 -64.24 -40.45 -19.90
C ARG A 5 -62.91 -40.85 -20.53
N LEU A 6 -62.07 -41.65 -19.93
CA LEU A 6 -61.94 -43.11 -20.07
C LEU A 6 -61.99 -43.67 -21.49
N SER A 7 -60.92 -44.26 -22.00
CA SER A 7 -60.98 -45.65 -22.49
C SER A 7 -59.57 -46.28 -22.53
N MET A 8 -59.52 -47.43 -21.97
CA MET A 8 -58.54 -48.51 -21.97
C MET A 8 -58.61 -49.24 -23.37
N ASN A 9 -57.46 -49.69 -23.87
CA ASN A 9 -57.40 -50.98 -24.52
C ASN A 9 -55.97 -51.58 -24.52
N THR A 10 -55.95 -52.78 -24.00
CA THR A 10 -54.94 -53.83 -23.96
C THR A 10 -54.86 -54.51 -25.34
N VAL A 11 -53.68 -55.00 -25.73
CA VAL A 11 -53.46 -56.33 -26.36
C VAL A 11 -51.95 -56.58 -26.58
N MET A 12 -51.41 -57.50 -25.87
CA MET A 12 -50.61 -58.72 -26.09
C MET A 12 -49.51 -58.77 -27.19
N SER A 13 -48.36 -59.18 -26.68
CA SER A 13 -47.43 -60.27 -27.04
C SER A 13 -46.62 -60.13 -28.33
N ASP A 14 -45.31 -60.14 -28.17
CA ASP A 14 -44.48 -61.27 -28.59
C ASP A 14 -42.98 -60.95 -28.31
N SER A 15 -42.31 -61.84 -27.59
CA SER A 15 -40.83 -61.87 -27.50
C SER A 15 -40.25 -62.60 -28.69
N PRO A 16 -39.02 -62.26 -29.18
CA PRO A 16 -37.97 -63.23 -28.93
C PRO A 16 -36.61 -62.59 -28.60
N LEU A 17 -35.93 -63.28 -27.71
CA LEU A 17 -34.46 -63.49 -27.58
C LEU A 17 -33.50 -62.67 -28.48
N ALA A 18 -32.65 -61.81 -27.87
CA ALA A 18 -31.36 -61.50 -28.45
C ALA A 18 -30.37 -60.97 -27.40
N PHE A 19 -29.33 -61.69 -27.24
CA PHE A 19 -27.92 -61.31 -26.91
C PHE A 19 -27.67 -60.16 -25.94
N ALA A 20 -27.21 -60.56 -24.74
CA ALA A 20 -26.49 -59.69 -23.79
C ALA A 20 -25.12 -59.29 -24.35
N ALA A 21 -24.98 -58.09 -24.86
CA ALA A 21 -23.71 -57.41 -25.03
C ALA A 21 -23.52 -56.47 -23.81
N SER A 22 -22.61 -56.91 -22.91
CA SER A 22 -22.21 -56.12 -21.73
C SER A 22 -21.36 -54.93 -22.16
N SER A 23 -21.99 -53.83 -22.51
CA SER A 23 -21.29 -52.55 -22.68
C SER A 23 -21.22 -51.85 -21.30
N THR A 24 -20.06 -51.93 -20.69
CA THR A 24 -19.68 -51.16 -19.51
C THR A 24 -19.70 -49.67 -19.91
N VAL A 25 -20.82 -49.00 -19.71
CA VAL A 25 -20.91 -47.54 -19.81
C VAL A 25 -20.09 -46.97 -18.64
N ILE A 26 -18.84 -46.56 -18.94
CA ILE A 26 -18.06 -45.73 -18.04
C ILE A 26 -18.85 -44.42 -17.88
N ALA A 27 -19.54 -44.26 -16.77
CA ALA A 27 -20.18 -42.99 -16.39
C ALA A 27 -19.14 -41.88 -16.47
N PRO A 28 -19.42 -40.73 -17.10
CA PRO A 28 -18.51 -39.60 -17.08
C PRO A 28 -18.32 -39.21 -15.62
N THR A 29 -17.05 -39.30 -15.15
CA THR A 29 -16.66 -38.77 -13.84
C THR A 29 -16.96 -37.30 -13.82
N THR A 30 -18.04 -36.91 -13.17
CA THR A 30 -18.36 -35.53 -12.86
C THR A 30 -17.13 -34.95 -12.15
N PRO A 31 -16.54 -33.86 -12.63
CA PRO A 31 -15.41 -33.25 -11.93
C PRO A 31 -15.85 -32.95 -10.49
N ALA A 32 -15.12 -33.51 -9.53
CA ALA A 32 -15.39 -33.34 -8.11
C ALA A 32 -15.55 -31.85 -7.82
N THR A 33 -16.72 -31.48 -7.30
CA THR A 33 -16.99 -30.12 -6.83
C THR A 33 -15.88 -29.78 -5.83
N PRO A 34 -15.11 -28.69 -6.03
CA PRO A 34 -14.03 -28.35 -5.12
C PRO A 34 -14.60 -28.25 -3.71
N ALA A 35 -13.95 -28.92 -2.75
CA ALA A 35 -14.36 -28.91 -1.34
C ALA A 35 -14.57 -27.45 -0.88
N PRO A 36 -15.61 -27.16 -0.08
CA PRO A 36 -15.90 -25.81 0.35
C PRO A 36 -14.66 -25.23 1.04
N ARG A 37 -14.19 -24.07 0.56
CA ARG A 37 -13.03 -23.38 1.12
C ARG A 37 -13.28 -23.09 2.59
N SER A 38 -12.40 -23.56 3.48
CA SER A 38 -12.51 -23.33 4.92
C SER A 38 -12.07 -21.90 5.24
N ALA A 39 -12.94 -20.92 5.02
CA ALA A 39 -12.66 -19.52 5.33
C ALA A 39 -12.59 -19.31 6.86
N ILE A 40 -11.70 -18.45 7.30
CA ILE A 40 -11.54 -18.09 8.70
C ILE A 40 -12.67 -17.15 9.10
N ALA A 41 -13.58 -17.65 9.94
CA ALA A 41 -14.76 -16.91 10.41
C ALA A 41 -14.42 -15.91 11.52
N LYS A 42 -15.18 -14.79 11.58
CA LYS A 42 -15.09 -13.77 12.62
C LYS A 42 -15.29 -14.39 14.01
N GLY A 43 -14.50 -13.92 14.99
CA GLY A 43 -14.57 -14.38 16.38
C GLY A 43 -13.71 -15.60 16.68
N THR A 44 -13.27 -16.37 15.69
CA THR A 44 -12.41 -17.54 15.88
C THR A 44 -11.00 -17.16 16.38
N PRO A 45 -10.29 -18.05 17.10
CA PRO A 45 -8.89 -17.81 17.46
C PRO A 45 -7.98 -17.61 16.25
N ALA A 46 -8.27 -18.25 15.11
CA ALA A 46 -7.56 -18.07 13.86
C ALA A 46 -7.74 -16.64 13.32
N PHE A 47 -8.97 -16.11 13.35
CA PHE A 47 -9.26 -14.73 12.94
C PHE A 47 -8.49 -13.70 13.76
N LYS A 48 -8.49 -13.85 15.10
CA LYS A 48 -7.75 -12.96 16.01
C LYS A 48 -6.24 -13.02 15.73
N ARG A 49 -5.70 -14.23 15.52
CA ARG A 49 -4.27 -14.44 15.22
C ARG A 49 -3.88 -13.84 13.85
N SER A 50 -4.68 -14.07 12.81
CA SER A 50 -4.43 -13.49 11.47
C SER A 50 -4.40 -11.97 11.52
N ASN A 51 -5.41 -11.35 12.12
CA ASN A 51 -5.49 -9.89 12.21
C ASN A 51 -4.35 -9.27 13.03
N ARG A 52 -4.00 -9.90 14.18
CA ARG A 52 -2.87 -9.46 14.99
C ARG A 52 -1.56 -9.58 14.23
N ALA A 53 -1.30 -10.73 13.59
CA ALA A 53 -0.09 -10.94 12.81
C ALA A 53 0.03 -9.93 11.68
N LEU A 54 -1.02 -9.72 10.88
CA LEU A 54 -0.99 -8.80 9.76
C LEU A 54 -0.90 -7.33 10.20
N PHE A 55 -1.53 -6.95 11.31
CA PHE A 55 -1.35 -5.62 11.89
C PHE A 55 0.14 -5.37 12.22
N PHE A 56 0.77 -6.28 12.97
CA PHE A 56 2.19 -6.16 13.32
C PHE A 56 3.13 -6.35 12.12
N GLY A 57 2.72 -7.15 11.13
CA GLY A 57 3.43 -7.27 9.87
C GLY A 57 3.48 -5.96 9.10
N GLY A 58 2.35 -5.29 8.92
CA GLY A 58 2.26 -3.94 8.34
C GLY A 58 3.02 -2.91 9.18
N PHE A 59 2.83 -2.93 10.50
CA PHE A 59 3.53 -2.07 11.45
C PHE A 59 5.06 -2.17 11.30
N SER A 60 5.61 -3.36 11.37
CA SER A 60 7.05 -3.60 11.27
C SER A 60 7.61 -3.17 9.91
N THR A 61 6.95 -3.57 8.82
CA THR A 61 7.36 -3.23 7.46
C THR A 61 7.53 -1.72 7.25
N PHE A 62 6.52 -0.94 7.64
CA PHE A 62 6.55 0.51 7.44
C PHE A 62 7.36 1.25 8.50
N SER A 63 7.51 0.70 9.69
CA SER A 63 8.45 1.20 10.69
C SER A 63 9.89 1.11 10.17
N LEU A 64 10.31 -0.05 9.65
CA LEU A 64 11.66 -0.27 9.11
C LEU A 64 11.93 0.51 7.81
N LEU A 65 10.90 0.75 6.99
CA LEU A 65 11.04 1.59 5.80
C LEU A 65 11.34 3.05 6.17
N TYR A 66 10.55 3.61 7.09
CA TYR A 66 10.53 5.05 7.35
C TYR A 66 11.38 5.50 8.53
N CYS A 67 11.97 4.60 9.32
CA CYS A 67 12.83 4.96 10.45
C CYS A 67 14.07 5.79 10.04
N ILE A 68 14.53 5.65 8.80
CA ILE A 68 15.69 6.40 8.28
C ILE A 68 15.37 7.88 8.01
N GLN A 69 14.08 8.20 7.73
CA GLN A 69 13.69 9.53 7.29
C GLN A 69 14.04 10.66 8.26
N PRO A 70 13.75 10.59 9.55
CA PRO A 70 14.14 11.64 10.49
C PRO A 70 15.65 11.73 10.69
N LEU A 71 16.41 10.72 10.28
CA LEU A 71 17.87 10.68 10.46
C LEU A 71 18.64 11.39 9.33
N PHE A 72 17.97 11.88 8.28
CA PHE A 72 18.62 12.54 7.14
C PHE A 72 19.57 13.69 7.55
N PRO A 73 19.21 14.62 8.46
CA PRO A 73 20.12 15.66 8.88
C PRO A 73 21.40 15.09 9.55
N LEU A 74 21.26 14.03 10.35
CA LEU A 74 22.40 13.35 10.99
C LEU A 74 23.30 12.64 9.98
N LEU A 75 22.69 11.98 8.96
CA LEU A 75 23.43 11.36 7.86
C LEU A 75 24.16 12.39 7.03
N SER A 76 23.52 13.55 6.76
CA SER A 76 24.16 14.67 6.05
C SER A 76 25.40 15.17 6.78
N GLN A 77 25.31 15.32 8.08
CA GLN A 77 26.45 15.75 8.90
C GLN A 77 27.58 14.70 8.93
N GLN A 78 27.24 13.43 9.14
CA GLN A 78 28.23 12.37 9.30
C GLN A 78 28.97 12.03 8.01
N PHE A 79 28.28 12.01 6.87
CA PHE A 79 28.83 11.58 5.58
C PHE A 79 29.09 12.78 4.65
N HIS A 80 28.96 14.02 5.14
CA HIS A 80 29.14 15.26 4.36
C HIS A 80 28.26 15.30 3.09
N LEU A 81 26.98 14.94 3.24
CA LEU A 81 26.02 14.83 2.14
C LEU A 81 25.15 16.08 2.02
N THR A 82 24.74 16.35 0.80
CA THR A 82 23.64 17.28 0.56
C THR A 82 22.30 16.67 1.05
N PRO A 83 21.28 17.48 1.37
CA PRO A 83 19.95 16.96 1.72
C PRO A 83 19.34 16.04 0.64
N ALA A 84 19.60 16.32 -0.63
CA ALA A 84 19.21 15.44 -1.73
C ALA A 84 19.86 14.08 -1.63
N GLN A 85 21.18 14.03 -1.44
CA GLN A 85 21.92 12.78 -1.31
C GLN A 85 21.43 11.97 -0.11
N SER A 86 21.28 12.58 1.08
CA SER A 86 20.84 11.82 2.26
C SER A 86 19.44 11.22 2.09
N SER A 87 18.54 11.88 1.32
CA SER A 87 17.21 11.35 1.01
C SER A 87 17.24 10.09 0.15
N TRP A 88 18.34 9.85 -0.60
CA TRP A 88 18.48 8.64 -1.41
C TRP A 88 18.40 7.36 -0.57
N SER A 89 18.78 7.41 0.71
CA SER A 89 18.67 6.27 1.62
C SER A 89 17.23 5.77 1.81
N LEU A 90 16.22 6.64 1.68
CA LEU A 90 14.82 6.25 1.63
C LEU A 90 14.36 6.04 0.17
N SER A 91 14.76 6.91 -0.75
CA SER A 91 14.31 6.88 -2.14
C SER A 91 14.69 5.59 -2.86
N VAL A 92 15.89 5.08 -2.66
CA VAL A 92 16.34 3.79 -3.20
C VAL A 92 15.49 2.66 -2.61
N SER A 93 15.23 2.67 -1.29
CA SER A 93 14.38 1.65 -0.67
C SER A 93 12.95 1.69 -1.22
N SER A 94 12.33 2.88 -1.29
CA SER A 94 10.94 3.01 -1.78
C SER A 94 10.81 2.73 -3.27
N GLY A 95 11.79 3.10 -4.09
CA GLY A 95 11.82 2.82 -5.51
C GLY A 95 11.94 1.32 -5.81
N LEU A 96 12.85 0.61 -5.13
CA LEU A 96 13.01 -0.83 -5.28
C LEU A 96 11.85 -1.60 -4.66
N LEU A 97 11.25 -1.11 -3.57
CA LEU A 97 10.00 -1.66 -3.03
C LEU A 97 8.89 -1.58 -4.09
N ALA A 98 8.76 -0.45 -4.80
CA ALA A 98 7.77 -0.30 -5.86
C ALA A 98 7.88 -1.38 -6.94
N ILE A 99 9.09 -1.64 -7.39
CA ILE A 99 9.37 -2.67 -8.40
C ILE A 99 9.15 -4.08 -7.81
N SER A 100 9.64 -4.31 -6.59
CA SER A 100 9.56 -5.63 -5.94
C SER A 100 8.13 -6.03 -5.58
N LEU A 101 7.21 -5.08 -5.34
CA LEU A 101 5.79 -5.37 -5.15
C LEU A 101 5.21 -6.21 -6.28
N VAL A 102 5.49 -5.83 -7.53
CA VAL A 102 5.00 -6.54 -8.72
C VAL A 102 5.66 -7.90 -8.86
N LEU A 103 7.00 -7.96 -8.70
CA LEU A 103 7.76 -9.20 -8.85
C LEU A 103 7.44 -10.22 -7.75
N LEU A 104 7.39 -9.78 -6.50
CA LEU A 104 7.14 -10.66 -5.35
C LEU A 104 5.69 -11.11 -5.26
N SER A 105 4.73 -10.35 -5.82
CA SER A 105 3.37 -10.85 -6.01
C SER A 105 3.36 -12.11 -6.86
N ALA A 106 4.08 -12.12 -7.99
CA ALA A 106 4.18 -13.28 -8.87
C ALA A 106 4.98 -14.46 -8.26
N VAL A 107 6.03 -14.16 -7.48
CA VAL A 107 6.77 -15.17 -6.72
C VAL A 107 5.86 -15.82 -5.67
N SER A 108 5.03 -15.02 -5.00
CA SER A 108 4.06 -15.48 -4.01
C SER A 108 3.08 -16.52 -4.57
N ASP A 109 2.71 -16.41 -5.84
CA ASP A 109 1.82 -17.36 -6.52
C ASP A 109 2.46 -18.76 -6.73
N ARG A 110 3.78 -18.88 -6.53
CA ARG A 110 4.51 -20.14 -6.62
C ARG A 110 4.95 -20.69 -5.26
N VAL A 111 5.49 -19.82 -4.41
CA VAL A 111 6.11 -20.19 -3.12
C VAL A 111 5.07 -20.25 -2.00
N GLY A 112 3.94 -19.53 -2.14
CA GLY A 112 2.91 -19.42 -1.13
C GLY A 112 2.99 -18.11 -0.35
N ARG A 113 1.86 -17.73 0.26
CA ARG A 113 1.68 -16.41 0.90
C ARG A 113 2.53 -16.26 2.16
N LYS A 114 2.34 -17.17 3.14
CA LYS A 114 3.00 -17.08 4.44
C LYS A 114 4.53 -17.17 4.35
N PRO A 115 5.15 -18.13 3.63
CA PRO A 115 6.62 -18.22 3.55
C PRO A 115 7.27 -16.95 3.01
N LEU A 116 6.68 -16.35 1.97
CA LEU A 116 7.23 -15.13 1.38
C LEU A 116 7.12 -13.93 2.33
N MET A 117 5.98 -13.74 3.01
CA MET A 117 5.82 -12.67 3.99
C MET A 117 6.81 -12.81 5.16
N VAL A 118 6.99 -14.03 5.67
CA VAL A 118 7.96 -14.31 6.75
C VAL A 118 9.38 -14.00 6.32
N ALA A 119 9.81 -14.51 5.14
CA ALA A 119 11.13 -14.22 4.59
C ALA A 119 11.36 -12.72 4.39
N SER A 120 10.36 -12.02 3.86
CA SER A 120 10.35 -10.56 3.69
C SER A 120 10.62 -9.82 5.00
N MET A 121 9.89 -10.16 6.05
CA MET A 121 10.01 -9.50 7.35
C MET A 121 11.36 -9.76 8.02
N PHE A 122 11.84 -11.01 8.04
CA PHE A 122 13.15 -11.33 8.62
C PHE A 122 14.27 -10.65 7.84
N SER A 123 14.25 -10.73 6.50
CA SER A 123 15.27 -10.08 5.66
C SER A 123 15.30 -8.57 5.88
N ALA A 124 14.14 -7.91 5.94
CA ALA A 124 14.05 -6.48 6.17
C ALA A 124 14.58 -6.08 7.56
N ALA A 125 14.27 -6.85 8.60
CA ALA A 125 14.76 -6.61 9.94
C ALA A 125 16.28 -6.78 10.05
N ILE A 126 16.83 -7.85 9.47
CA ILE A 126 18.28 -8.11 9.41
C ILE A 126 18.99 -6.99 8.64
N LEU A 127 18.48 -6.59 7.46
CA LEU A 127 19.06 -5.51 6.67
C LEU A 127 18.98 -4.16 7.40
N THR A 128 17.98 -3.95 8.25
CA THR A 128 17.92 -2.75 9.10
C THR A 128 19.01 -2.79 10.17
N ILE A 129 19.27 -3.95 10.79
CA ILE A 129 20.41 -4.14 11.72
C ILE A 129 21.72 -3.90 10.97
N LEU A 130 21.91 -4.48 9.80
CA LEU A 130 23.12 -4.30 8.99
C LEU A 130 23.35 -2.84 8.60
N SER A 131 22.27 -2.06 8.38
CA SER A 131 22.38 -0.61 8.14
C SER A 131 23.09 0.14 9.27
N ALA A 132 22.99 -0.36 10.51
CA ALA A 132 23.67 0.22 11.66
C ALA A 132 25.20 0.07 11.61
N PHE A 133 25.70 -0.92 10.86
CA PHE A 133 27.14 -1.21 10.71
C PHE A 133 27.76 -0.60 9.45
N ALA A 134 26.98 0.12 8.62
CA ALA A 134 27.50 0.76 7.43
C ALA A 134 28.62 1.77 7.77
N GLN A 135 29.80 1.60 7.15
CA GLN A 135 30.95 2.44 7.41
C GLN A 135 30.97 3.68 6.50
N ASP A 136 30.49 3.53 5.29
CA ASP A 136 30.34 4.59 4.30
C ASP A 136 28.91 4.67 3.76
N TYR A 137 28.62 5.75 3.04
CA TYR A 137 27.28 6.00 2.52
C TYR A 137 26.89 5.04 1.39
N ALA A 138 27.84 4.57 0.59
CA ALA A 138 27.56 3.64 -0.51
C ALA A 138 27.11 2.27 0.05
N GLN A 139 27.75 1.79 1.13
CA GLN A 139 27.31 0.60 1.84
C GLN A 139 25.90 0.77 2.40
N LEU A 140 25.61 1.92 3.03
CA LEU A 140 24.27 2.20 3.53
C LEU A 140 23.25 2.15 2.40
N LEU A 141 23.53 2.78 1.25
CA LEU A 141 22.64 2.75 0.09
C LEU A 141 22.42 1.34 -0.45
N ALA A 142 23.47 0.52 -0.55
CA ALA A 142 23.37 -0.86 -1.02
C ALA A 142 22.49 -1.71 -0.08
N ILE A 143 22.67 -1.57 1.23
CA ILE A 143 21.84 -2.27 2.22
C ILE A 143 20.39 -1.76 2.16
N ARG A 144 20.18 -0.45 2.02
CA ARG A 144 18.85 0.15 1.87
C ARG A 144 18.15 -0.26 0.57
N ALA A 145 18.93 -0.47 -0.50
CA ALA A 145 18.43 -1.05 -1.77
C ALA A 145 17.90 -2.47 -1.57
N ALA A 146 18.72 -3.35 -0.95
CA ALA A 146 18.32 -4.71 -0.62
C ALA A 146 17.10 -4.74 0.31
N LEU A 147 17.05 -3.83 1.30
CA LEU A 147 15.92 -3.68 2.21
C LEU A 147 14.64 -3.30 1.45
N GLY A 148 14.71 -2.40 0.49
CA GLY A 148 13.55 -2.05 -0.35
C GLY A 148 12.98 -3.28 -1.07
N ILE A 149 13.83 -4.11 -1.65
CA ILE A 149 13.41 -5.37 -2.30
C ILE A 149 12.75 -6.30 -1.27
N ALA A 150 13.38 -6.50 -0.12
CA ALA A 150 12.87 -7.36 0.94
C ALA A 150 11.49 -6.90 1.43
N LEU A 151 11.31 -5.60 1.68
CA LEU A 151 10.07 -5.03 2.20
C LEU A 151 8.86 -5.23 1.28
N GLY A 152 9.06 -5.35 -0.05
CA GLY A 152 7.97 -5.49 -1.01
C GLY A 152 7.15 -6.77 -0.84
N GLY A 153 7.69 -7.82 -0.26
CA GLY A 153 6.99 -9.10 -0.10
C GLY A 153 5.82 -9.06 0.90
N MET A 154 5.86 -8.17 1.88
CA MET A 154 4.76 -8.06 2.85
C MET A 154 3.51 -7.40 2.25
N PRO A 155 3.55 -6.14 1.73
CA PRO A 155 2.37 -5.48 1.20
C PRO A 155 1.85 -6.11 -0.10
N ALA A 156 2.73 -6.71 -0.91
CA ALA A 156 2.32 -7.42 -2.13
C ALA A 156 1.39 -8.60 -1.85
N VAL A 157 1.57 -9.27 -0.71
CA VAL A 157 0.97 -10.58 -0.42
C VAL A 157 -0.10 -10.52 0.67
N ALA A 158 0.01 -9.57 1.61
CA ALA A 158 -0.90 -9.48 2.77
C ALA A 158 -2.38 -9.38 2.36
N MET A 159 -2.69 -8.56 1.34
CA MET A 159 -4.05 -8.38 0.86
C MET A 159 -4.58 -9.64 0.14
N ALA A 160 -3.71 -10.34 -0.60
CA ALA A 160 -4.05 -11.60 -1.24
C ALA A 160 -4.35 -12.69 -0.19
N TYR A 161 -3.48 -12.83 0.82
CA TYR A 161 -3.71 -13.74 1.95
C TYR A 161 -5.06 -13.48 2.64
N LEU A 162 -5.37 -12.21 2.93
CA LEU A 162 -6.65 -11.85 3.53
C LEU A 162 -7.83 -12.23 2.65
N GLY A 163 -7.76 -11.96 1.36
CA GLY A 163 -8.83 -12.29 0.40
C GLY A 163 -9.05 -13.79 0.21
N GLU A 164 -7.99 -14.61 0.37
CA GLU A 164 -8.04 -16.06 0.24
C GLU A 164 -8.51 -16.77 1.52
N GLU A 165 -8.12 -16.25 2.70
CA GLU A 165 -8.29 -16.96 3.97
C GLU A 165 -9.44 -16.43 4.84
N ILE A 166 -9.82 -15.15 4.73
CA ILE A 166 -10.86 -14.54 5.57
C ILE A 166 -12.22 -14.56 4.85
N GLU A 167 -13.27 -14.85 5.60
CA GLU A 167 -14.65 -14.80 5.09
C GLU A 167 -15.05 -13.39 4.60
N GLY A 168 -15.84 -13.32 3.51
CA GLY A 168 -16.22 -12.07 2.85
C GLY A 168 -16.77 -10.98 3.76
N PRO A 169 -17.73 -11.26 4.67
CA PRO A 169 -18.29 -10.24 5.59
C PRO A 169 -17.28 -9.58 6.52
N SER A 170 -16.17 -10.26 6.84
CA SER A 170 -15.14 -9.78 7.78
C SER A 170 -13.88 -9.29 7.10
N LEU A 171 -13.77 -9.45 5.78
CA LEU A 171 -12.59 -9.10 4.99
C LEU A 171 -12.25 -7.60 5.09
N GLY A 172 -13.25 -6.74 5.01
CA GLY A 172 -13.06 -5.29 5.12
C GLY A 172 -12.45 -4.85 6.45
N LEU A 173 -12.87 -5.49 7.57
CA LEU A 173 -12.27 -5.24 8.88
C LEU A 173 -10.80 -5.65 8.91
N SER A 174 -10.48 -6.83 8.40
CA SER A 174 -9.12 -7.36 8.41
C SER A 174 -8.17 -6.53 7.53
N MET A 175 -8.63 -6.11 6.36
CA MET A 175 -7.89 -5.19 5.48
C MET A 175 -7.67 -3.83 6.16
N GLY A 176 -8.69 -3.30 6.82
CA GLY A 176 -8.59 -2.05 7.58
C GLY A 176 -7.57 -2.13 8.72
N LEU A 177 -7.53 -3.24 9.46
CA LEU A 177 -6.55 -3.46 10.52
C LEU A 177 -5.11 -3.55 9.98
N TYR A 178 -4.89 -4.21 8.85
CA TYR A 178 -3.58 -4.25 8.19
C TYR A 178 -3.12 -2.84 7.77
N ILE A 179 -4.02 -2.07 7.14
CA ILE A 179 -3.73 -0.69 6.71
C ILE A 179 -3.44 0.21 7.92
N ALA A 180 -4.22 0.08 8.99
CA ALA A 180 -3.97 0.80 10.24
C ALA A 180 -2.60 0.43 10.82
N GLY A 181 -2.25 -0.86 10.88
CA GLY A 181 -0.93 -1.32 11.29
C GLY A 181 0.19 -0.67 10.49
N SER A 182 0.02 -0.59 9.17
CA SER A 182 0.98 0.06 8.28
C SER A 182 1.16 1.56 8.56
N ALA A 183 0.05 2.28 8.79
CA ALA A 183 0.09 3.71 9.11
C ALA A 183 0.74 3.96 10.49
N PHE A 184 0.36 3.18 11.51
CA PHE A 184 0.97 3.24 12.84
C PHE A 184 2.46 2.87 12.80
N GLY A 185 2.86 1.91 11.97
CA GLY A 185 4.26 1.54 11.77
C GLY A 185 5.07 2.70 11.20
N GLY A 186 4.57 3.32 10.14
CA GLY A 186 5.21 4.49 9.52
C GLY A 186 5.35 5.67 10.49
N MET A 187 4.35 5.90 11.33
CA MET A 187 4.39 6.90 12.40
C MET A 187 5.44 6.54 13.48
N SER A 188 5.33 5.34 14.03
CA SER A 188 6.16 4.91 15.16
C SER A 188 7.63 4.75 14.80
N GLY A 189 7.93 4.26 13.59
CA GLY A 189 9.31 4.14 13.12
C GLY A 189 10.04 5.49 13.09
N ARG A 190 9.36 6.53 12.61
CA ARG A 190 9.90 7.91 12.62
C ARG A 190 10.06 8.45 14.04
N LEU A 191 9.01 8.30 14.86
CA LEU A 191 9.02 8.80 16.24
C LEU A 191 10.13 8.15 17.06
N ILE A 192 10.21 6.81 17.04
CA ILE A 192 11.20 6.05 17.82
C ILE A 192 12.62 6.38 17.34
N ALA A 193 12.85 6.41 16.02
CA ALA A 193 14.17 6.78 15.48
C ALA A 193 14.58 8.19 15.90
N SER A 194 13.66 9.15 15.85
CA SER A 194 13.89 10.53 16.29
C SER A 194 14.22 10.61 17.78
N MET A 195 13.45 9.92 18.63
CA MET A 195 13.65 9.93 20.07
C MET A 195 14.97 9.28 20.46
N LEU A 196 15.27 8.12 19.89
CA LEU A 196 16.51 7.41 20.20
C LEU A 196 17.75 8.21 19.76
N SER A 197 17.67 8.94 18.64
CA SER A 197 18.81 9.70 18.13
C SER A 197 19.19 10.96 18.93
N ASP A 198 18.37 11.39 19.90
CA ASP A 198 18.74 12.42 20.87
C ASP A 198 19.65 11.87 21.97
N PHE A 199 19.60 10.58 22.29
CA PHE A 199 20.33 9.96 23.39
C PHE A 199 21.45 9.04 22.92
N MET A 200 21.38 8.57 21.67
CA MET A 200 22.34 7.64 21.09
C MET A 200 22.58 7.93 19.61
N SER A 201 23.63 7.35 19.02
CA SER A 201 23.87 7.54 17.59
C SER A 201 22.74 6.93 16.75
N TRP A 202 22.54 7.43 15.53
CA TRP A 202 21.59 6.90 14.57
C TRP A 202 21.81 5.39 14.29
N ARG A 203 23.05 4.91 14.43
CA ARG A 203 23.38 3.48 14.30
C ARG A 203 22.63 2.63 15.32
N TRP A 204 22.69 3.03 16.58
CA TRP A 204 21.96 2.34 17.65
C TRP A 204 20.45 2.43 17.47
N ALA A 205 19.94 3.58 17.01
CA ALA A 205 18.51 3.73 16.71
C ALA A 205 18.05 2.72 15.65
N LEU A 206 18.81 2.55 14.56
CA LEU A 206 18.52 1.52 13.54
C LEU A 206 18.69 0.10 14.08
N GLY A 207 19.73 -0.16 14.88
CA GLY A 207 19.96 -1.47 15.51
C GLY A 207 18.79 -1.89 16.39
N VAL A 208 18.33 -1.01 17.29
CA VAL A 208 17.17 -1.25 18.17
C VAL A 208 15.90 -1.53 17.36
N LEU A 209 15.62 -0.71 16.34
CA LEU A 209 14.46 -0.91 15.47
C LEU A 209 14.56 -2.21 14.65
N GLY A 210 15.75 -2.56 14.19
CA GLY A 210 15.99 -3.82 13.50
C GLY A 210 15.77 -5.04 14.39
N VAL A 211 16.26 -5.01 15.65
CA VAL A 211 16.01 -6.08 16.64
C VAL A 211 14.50 -6.18 16.95
N ALA A 212 13.83 -5.06 17.17
CA ALA A 212 12.37 -5.06 17.33
C ALA A 212 11.66 -5.64 16.10
N GLY A 213 12.18 -5.37 14.90
CA GLY A 213 11.71 -5.97 13.64
C GLY A 213 11.88 -7.49 13.60
N VAL A 214 13.02 -8.04 14.09
CA VAL A 214 13.22 -9.50 14.20
C VAL A 214 12.21 -10.12 15.15
N LEU A 215 11.97 -9.50 16.31
CA LEU A 215 10.98 -9.98 17.28
C LEU A 215 9.57 -9.96 16.68
N ALA A 216 9.21 -8.89 15.96
CA ALA A 216 7.94 -8.79 15.26
C ALA A 216 7.81 -9.86 14.15
N ALA A 217 8.89 -10.14 13.41
CA ALA A 217 8.91 -11.19 12.39
C ALA A 217 8.75 -12.59 13.01
N ALA A 218 9.38 -12.85 14.15
CA ALA A 218 9.24 -14.11 14.89
C ALA A 218 7.82 -14.30 15.42
N GLU A 219 7.21 -13.26 15.99
CA GLU A 219 5.80 -13.30 16.43
C GLU A 219 4.86 -13.49 15.24
N PHE A 220 5.10 -12.80 14.13
CA PHE A 220 4.33 -12.97 12.89
C PHE A 220 4.39 -14.41 12.39
N TRP A 221 5.59 -15.00 12.32
CA TRP A 221 5.80 -16.38 11.86
C TRP A 221 5.01 -17.39 12.72
N ARG A 222 5.02 -17.20 14.05
CA ARG A 222 4.30 -18.06 15.01
C ARG A 222 2.78 -17.86 14.96
N SER A 223 2.34 -16.62 14.82
CA SER A 223 0.93 -16.25 14.96
C SER A 223 0.13 -16.41 13.68
N LEU A 224 0.72 -16.15 12.50
CA LEU A 224 -0.03 -16.23 11.25
C LEU A 224 -0.37 -17.67 10.90
N PRO A 225 -1.67 -18.01 10.74
CA PRO A 225 -2.07 -19.33 10.26
C PRO A 225 -1.49 -19.65 8.88
N ALA A 226 -1.30 -20.93 8.59
CA ALA A 226 -0.90 -21.35 7.25
C ALA A 226 -2.00 -21.05 6.22
N SER A 227 -1.61 -20.71 4.98
CA SER A 227 -2.55 -20.55 3.88
C SER A 227 -3.13 -21.90 3.50
N LYS A 228 -4.43 -22.09 3.70
CA LYS A 228 -5.16 -23.32 3.38
C LYS A 228 -5.87 -23.24 2.04
N ASN A 229 -6.24 -22.03 1.63
CA ASN A 229 -6.99 -21.78 0.40
C ASN A 229 -6.11 -21.30 -0.77
N PHE A 230 -4.80 -21.27 -0.56
CA PHE A 230 -3.83 -20.92 -1.59
C PHE A 230 -3.79 -21.99 -2.69
N VAL A 231 -3.95 -21.54 -3.93
CA VAL A 231 -3.81 -22.38 -5.13
C VAL A 231 -2.71 -21.79 -6.00
N PRO A 232 -1.61 -22.55 -6.25
CA PRO A 232 -0.55 -22.07 -7.13
C PRO A 232 -1.09 -21.75 -8.54
N SER A 233 -0.68 -20.62 -9.09
CA SER A 233 -1.11 -20.20 -10.43
C SER A 233 0.11 -19.96 -11.32
N THR A 234 0.09 -20.57 -12.50
CA THR A 234 1.12 -20.38 -13.55
C THR A 234 0.67 -19.43 -14.66
N ARG A 235 -0.59 -19.01 -14.66
CA ARG A 235 -1.23 -18.26 -15.78
C ARG A 235 -0.87 -16.76 -15.84
N GLY A 236 -0.23 -16.18 -14.80
CA GLY A 236 -0.13 -14.73 -14.62
C GLY A 236 0.63 -13.98 -15.72
N TRP A 237 1.69 -14.54 -16.29
CA TRP A 237 2.63 -13.79 -17.14
C TRP A 237 2.15 -13.58 -18.58
N GLN A 238 1.45 -14.52 -19.16
CA GLN A 238 1.02 -14.44 -20.58
C GLN A 238 -0.10 -13.42 -20.80
N ALA A 239 -0.99 -13.25 -19.82
CA ALA A 239 -2.08 -12.28 -19.90
C ALA A 239 -1.66 -10.86 -19.46
N LEU A 240 -0.47 -10.71 -18.87
CA LEU A 240 0.00 -9.45 -18.28
C LEU A 240 0.10 -8.30 -19.30
N PRO A 241 0.71 -8.48 -20.51
CA PRO A 241 0.81 -7.38 -21.47
C PRO A 241 -0.56 -6.86 -21.93
N HIS A 242 -1.52 -7.76 -22.14
CA HIS A 242 -2.88 -7.37 -22.52
C HIS A 242 -3.58 -6.59 -21.40
N ALA A 243 -3.47 -7.07 -20.14
CA ALA A 243 -4.05 -6.40 -18.99
C ALA A 243 -3.41 -5.03 -18.72
N ILE A 244 -2.09 -4.89 -18.91
CA ILE A 244 -1.38 -3.60 -18.85
C ILE A 244 -1.97 -2.65 -19.88
N LYS A 245 -2.01 -3.06 -21.15
CA LYS A 245 -2.58 -2.24 -22.23
C LYS A 245 -4.01 -1.80 -21.91
N GLN A 246 -4.85 -2.70 -21.40
CA GLN A 246 -6.22 -2.40 -21.02
C GLN A 246 -6.32 -1.33 -19.92
N HIS A 247 -5.49 -1.42 -18.86
CA HIS A 247 -5.51 -0.43 -17.79
C HIS A 247 -4.97 0.94 -18.23
N PHE A 248 -3.92 0.96 -19.06
CA PHE A 248 -3.36 2.22 -19.57
C PHE A 248 -4.20 2.84 -20.69
N SER A 249 -5.06 2.09 -21.35
CA SER A 249 -6.03 2.62 -22.32
C SER A 249 -7.32 3.15 -21.68
N ASP A 250 -7.52 2.97 -20.37
CA ASP A 250 -8.67 3.54 -19.66
C ASP A 250 -8.54 5.06 -19.53
N GLN A 251 -9.63 5.78 -19.68
CA GLN A 251 -9.66 7.25 -19.64
C GLN A 251 -9.34 7.86 -18.27
N GLY A 252 -9.41 7.08 -17.19
CA GLY A 252 -9.25 7.56 -15.81
C GLY A 252 -8.12 6.90 -15.04
N LEU A 253 -7.83 5.61 -15.26
CA LEU A 253 -6.82 4.89 -14.49
C LEU A 253 -5.41 5.51 -14.58
N PRO A 254 -4.88 5.89 -15.77
CA PRO A 254 -3.56 6.52 -15.85
C PRO A 254 -3.49 7.83 -15.06
N TRP A 255 -4.55 8.63 -15.05
CA TRP A 255 -4.61 9.87 -14.26
C TRP A 255 -4.64 9.61 -12.76
N LEU A 256 -5.31 8.55 -12.33
CA LEU A 256 -5.30 8.13 -10.92
C LEU A 256 -3.92 7.58 -10.51
N PHE A 257 -3.20 6.92 -11.42
CA PHE A 257 -1.81 6.51 -11.18
C PHE A 257 -0.86 7.72 -11.07
N CYS A 258 -0.98 8.69 -11.99
CA CYS A 258 -0.25 9.96 -11.90
C CYS A 258 -0.55 10.70 -10.60
N LEU A 259 -1.82 10.68 -10.17
CA LEU A 259 -2.21 11.29 -8.91
C LEU A 259 -1.59 10.59 -7.70
N ALA A 260 -1.49 9.25 -7.71
CA ALA A 260 -0.80 8.50 -6.65
C ALA A 260 0.69 8.90 -6.56
N PHE A 261 1.34 9.05 -7.72
CA PHE A 261 2.73 9.51 -7.83
C PHE A 261 2.92 10.90 -7.20
N VAL A 262 2.09 11.86 -7.56
CA VAL A 262 2.15 13.22 -7.02
C VAL A 262 1.84 13.25 -5.53
N LEU A 263 0.77 12.60 -5.10
CA LEU A 263 0.34 12.57 -3.69
C LEU A 263 1.44 12.07 -2.78
N MET A 264 1.96 10.87 -3.06
CA MET A 264 2.99 10.27 -2.19
C MET A 264 4.32 11.00 -2.30
N GLY A 265 4.67 11.44 -3.51
CA GLY A 265 5.90 12.22 -3.71
C GLY A 265 5.90 13.51 -2.89
N CYS A 266 4.84 14.29 -2.96
CA CYS A 266 4.73 15.53 -2.20
C CYS A 266 4.66 15.28 -0.69
N PHE A 267 3.92 14.27 -0.27
CA PHE A 267 3.80 13.92 1.15
C PHE A 267 5.13 13.49 1.77
N VAL A 268 5.84 12.59 1.10
CA VAL A 268 7.16 12.13 1.59
C VAL A 268 8.17 13.26 1.57
N SER A 269 8.18 14.11 0.53
CA SER A 269 9.07 15.26 0.45
C SER A 269 8.88 16.24 1.61
N LEU A 270 7.62 16.53 1.97
CA LEU A 270 7.31 17.38 3.12
C LEU A 270 8.00 16.85 4.38
N TYR A 271 7.86 15.56 4.67
CA TYR A 271 8.48 14.93 5.84
C TYR A 271 9.99 14.70 5.70
N ASN A 272 10.53 14.58 4.49
CA ASN A 272 11.96 14.43 4.26
C ASN A 272 12.75 15.69 4.65
N TYR A 273 12.20 16.86 4.36
CA TYR A 273 12.97 18.11 4.44
C TYR A 273 12.55 19.05 5.56
N ILE A 274 11.37 18.87 6.16
CA ILE A 274 10.93 19.71 7.28
C ILE A 274 11.89 19.62 8.47
N GLY A 275 12.52 18.46 8.68
CA GLY A 275 13.50 18.25 9.73
C GLY A 275 14.70 19.20 9.60
N TYR A 276 15.23 19.37 8.38
CA TYR A 276 16.35 20.31 8.15
C TYR A 276 15.98 21.74 8.52
N ARG A 277 14.74 22.17 8.21
CA ARG A 277 14.26 23.51 8.55
C ARG A 277 14.10 23.71 10.06
N LEU A 278 13.50 22.74 10.74
CA LEU A 278 13.15 22.88 12.16
C LEU A 278 14.33 22.66 13.11
N LEU A 279 15.34 21.92 12.68
CA LEU A 279 16.58 21.74 13.44
C LEU A 279 17.53 22.94 13.30
N ALA A 280 17.43 23.69 12.21
CA ALA A 280 18.23 24.90 11.96
C ALA A 280 17.60 26.15 12.60
N ALA A 281 18.38 27.23 12.68
CA ALA A 281 17.85 28.55 13.02
C ALA A 281 16.77 29.00 12.02
N PRO A 282 15.73 29.71 12.44
CA PRO A 282 15.53 30.29 13.78
C PRO A 282 14.91 29.34 14.82
N PHE A 283 14.50 28.12 14.45
CA PHE A 283 13.74 27.22 15.33
C PHE A 283 14.65 26.45 16.30
N GLY A 284 15.78 25.89 15.83
CA GLY A 284 16.75 25.16 16.66
C GLY A 284 16.16 24.04 17.52
N LEU A 285 15.13 23.33 17.01
CA LEU A 285 14.44 22.29 17.76
C LEU A 285 15.34 21.05 17.93
N ARG A 286 15.05 20.24 18.96
CA ARG A 286 15.69 18.94 19.14
C ARG A 286 15.09 17.92 18.16
N GLN A 287 15.87 16.90 17.84
CA GLN A 287 15.47 15.82 16.94
C GLN A 287 14.17 15.13 17.42
N SER A 288 14.06 14.84 18.72
CA SER A 288 12.85 14.25 19.31
C SER A 288 11.62 15.14 19.16
N THR A 289 11.78 16.47 19.31
CA THR A 289 10.69 17.45 19.13
C THR A 289 10.18 17.43 17.69
N VAL A 290 11.08 17.40 16.70
CA VAL A 290 10.72 17.25 15.29
C VAL A 290 10.03 15.90 15.06
N GLY A 291 10.46 14.84 15.74
CA GLY A 291 9.84 13.52 15.69
C GLY A 291 8.38 13.50 16.12
N LEU A 292 7.93 14.41 17.00
CA LEU A 292 6.52 14.52 17.42
C LEU A 292 5.58 14.86 16.25
N LEU A 293 6.09 15.43 15.15
CA LEU A 293 5.30 15.66 13.94
C LEU A 293 4.75 14.34 13.36
N ALA A 294 5.35 13.20 13.69
CA ALA A 294 4.81 11.90 13.31
C ALA A 294 3.40 11.65 13.88
N PHE A 295 3.03 12.25 15.03
CA PHE A 295 1.67 12.14 15.55
C PHE A 295 0.60 12.74 14.65
N LEU A 296 0.96 13.63 13.72
CA LEU A 296 0.02 14.16 12.72
C LEU A 296 -0.57 13.05 11.83
N TYR A 297 0.08 11.89 11.75
CA TYR A 297 -0.50 10.70 11.09
C TYR A 297 -1.85 10.26 11.68
N LEU A 298 -2.10 10.53 12.97
CA LEU A 298 -3.39 10.26 13.60
C LEU A 298 -4.52 11.09 12.96
N ILE A 299 -4.22 12.36 12.62
CA ILE A 299 -5.13 13.22 11.84
C ILE A 299 -5.38 12.61 10.46
N GLY A 300 -4.34 12.05 9.83
CA GLY A 300 -4.45 11.36 8.55
C GLY A 300 -5.34 10.12 8.62
N ILE A 301 -5.17 9.27 9.63
CA ILE A 301 -6.02 8.09 9.84
C ILE A 301 -7.49 8.51 9.98
N PHE A 302 -7.77 9.52 10.81
CA PHE A 302 -9.10 10.09 10.96
C PHE A 302 -9.65 10.60 9.63
N SER A 303 -8.85 11.36 8.87
CA SER A 303 -9.27 11.96 7.59
C SER A 303 -9.65 10.92 6.54
N SER A 304 -8.95 9.78 6.48
CA SER A 304 -9.27 8.67 5.57
C SER A 304 -10.67 8.13 5.79
N VAL A 305 -11.05 7.91 7.06
CA VAL A 305 -12.38 7.39 7.43
C VAL A 305 -13.45 8.45 7.17
N TRP A 306 -13.18 9.69 7.54
CA TRP A 306 -14.10 10.81 7.34
C TRP A 306 -14.33 11.09 5.85
N ALA A 307 -13.28 11.09 5.04
CA ALA A 307 -13.35 11.27 3.60
C ALA A 307 -14.19 10.18 2.91
N GLY A 308 -14.10 8.93 3.38
CA GLY A 308 -14.95 7.84 2.90
C GLY A 308 -16.45 8.17 3.05
N ARG A 309 -16.86 8.62 4.25
CA ARG A 309 -18.25 9.05 4.51
C ARG A 309 -18.68 10.27 3.69
N LEU A 310 -17.75 11.20 3.47
CA LEU A 310 -18.03 12.39 2.68
C LEU A 310 -18.22 12.04 1.20
N VAL A 311 -17.45 11.10 0.69
CA VAL A 311 -17.57 10.56 -0.67
C VAL A 311 -18.92 9.89 -0.91
N ASP A 312 -19.47 9.21 0.09
CA ASP A 312 -20.80 8.58 -0.03
C ASP A 312 -21.91 9.63 -0.16
N ARG A 313 -21.73 10.85 0.37
CA ARG A 313 -22.70 11.96 0.29
C ARG A 313 -22.50 12.83 -0.94
N LEU A 314 -21.28 13.24 -1.25
CA LEU A 314 -20.95 14.24 -2.27
C LEU A 314 -20.33 13.65 -3.55
N GLY A 315 -20.04 12.36 -3.55
CA GLY A 315 -19.36 11.68 -4.64
C GLY A 315 -17.86 11.95 -4.69
N ARG A 316 -17.09 10.96 -5.21
CA ARG A 316 -15.61 11.01 -5.29
C ARG A 316 -15.10 12.19 -6.10
N ARG A 317 -15.82 12.53 -7.17
CA ARG A 317 -15.47 13.58 -8.12
C ARG A 317 -15.52 14.98 -7.48
N GLY A 318 -16.46 15.18 -6.56
CA GLY A 318 -16.60 16.45 -5.82
C GLY A 318 -15.59 16.63 -4.71
N VAL A 319 -15.23 15.52 -4.03
CA VAL A 319 -14.41 15.58 -2.81
C VAL A 319 -12.91 15.56 -3.11
N LEU A 320 -12.45 14.83 -4.14
CA LEU A 320 -11.03 14.62 -4.39
C LEU A 320 -10.24 15.91 -4.59
N TRP A 321 -10.71 16.83 -5.45
CA TRP A 321 -10.01 18.09 -5.71
C TRP A 321 -9.98 19.01 -4.48
N ILE A 322 -11.03 18.98 -3.63
CA ILE A 322 -11.08 19.73 -2.38
C ILE A 322 -10.00 19.23 -1.42
N MET A 323 -9.84 17.91 -1.27
CA MET A 323 -8.82 17.33 -0.38
C MET A 323 -7.41 17.64 -0.86
N LEU A 324 -7.18 17.63 -2.18
CA LEU A 324 -5.91 18.05 -2.77
C LEU A 324 -5.63 19.55 -2.53
N SER A 325 -6.65 20.40 -2.64
CA SER A 325 -6.53 21.83 -2.35
C SER A 325 -6.21 22.09 -0.88
N ILE A 326 -6.81 21.32 0.05
CA ILE A 326 -6.45 21.36 1.47
C ILE A 326 -4.98 20.97 1.68
N MET A 327 -4.50 19.90 1.02
CA MET A 327 -3.08 19.48 1.07
C MET A 327 -2.18 20.61 0.55
N LEU A 328 -2.52 21.20 -0.58
CA LEU A 328 -1.78 22.30 -1.19
C LEU A 328 -1.71 23.54 -0.27
N THR A 329 -2.83 23.94 0.29
CA THR A 329 -2.89 25.03 1.29
C THR A 329 -2.01 24.72 2.50
N GLY A 330 -2.07 23.47 3.01
CA GLY A 330 -1.22 23.04 4.11
C GLY A 330 0.27 23.19 3.80
N ILE A 331 0.71 22.82 2.61
CA ILE A 331 2.12 22.97 2.20
C ILE A 331 2.52 24.44 2.16
N PHE A 332 1.70 25.33 1.60
CA PHE A 332 2.00 26.77 1.57
C PHE A 332 2.04 27.40 2.98
N LEU A 333 1.21 26.95 3.92
CA LEU A 333 1.28 27.42 5.30
C LEU A 333 2.61 27.11 5.96
N THR A 334 3.34 26.09 5.50
CA THR A 334 4.67 25.81 6.05
C THR A 334 5.74 26.82 5.61
N LEU A 335 5.46 27.78 4.73
CA LEU A 335 6.40 28.85 4.37
C LEU A 335 6.60 29.88 5.48
N PHE A 336 5.61 30.08 6.33
CA PHE A 336 5.70 31.09 7.40
C PHE A 336 6.74 30.68 8.45
N ASP A 337 7.47 31.67 8.99
CA ASP A 337 8.44 31.46 10.07
C ASP A 337 7.77 31.45 11.45
N SER A 338 6.71 30.68 11.56
CA SER A 338 5.92 30.48 12.77
C SER A 338 5.69 28.99 13.01
N LEU A 339 6.22 28.45 14.10
CA LEU A 339 6.09 27.05 14.43
C LEU A 339 4.62 26.58 14.49
N PRO A 340 3.66 27.31 15.08
CA PRO A 340 2.25 26.94 15.05
C PRO A 340 1.68 26.84 13.63
N LEU A 341 2.06 27.78 12.73
CA LEU A 341 1.61 27.74 11.33
C LEU A 341 2.22 26.59 10.56
N ILE A 342 3.50 26.27 10.82
CA ILE A 342 4.15 25.10 10.23
C ILE A 342 3.44 23.82 10.67
N VAL A 343 3.16 23.65 11.96
CA VAL A 343 2.47 22.47 12.49
C VAL A 343 1.05 22.37 11.92
N ALA A 344 0.30 23.49 11.87
CA ALA A 344 -1.02 23.54 11.26
C ALA A 344 -0.97 23.20 9.76
N GLY A 345 0.01 23.74 9.04
CA GLY A 345 0.26 23.43 7.63
C GLY A 345 0.54 21.95 7.39
N MET A 346 1.41 21.35 8.20
CA MET A 346 1.67 19.91 8.14
C MET A 346 0.44 19.07 8.50
N ALA A 347 -0.36 19.50 9.47
CA ALA A 347 -1.61 18.83 9.84
C ALA A 347 -2.61 18.84 8.67
N LEU A 348 -2.81 20.01 8.02
CA LEU A 348 -3.67 20.13 6.83
C LEU A 348 -3.14 19.33 5.65
N ALA A 349 -1.82 19.38 5.40
CA ALA A 349 -1.21 18.59 4.34
C ALA A 349 -1.40 17.09 4.57
N THR A 350 -1.21 16.62 5.82
CA THR A 350 -1.43 15.22 6.19
C THR A 350 -2.89 14.82 6.08
N PHE A 351 -3.82 15.67 6.54
CA PHE A 351 -5.26 15.45 6.38
C PHE A 351 -5.64 15.30 4.90
N GLY A 352 -5.24 16.26 4.07
CA GLY A 352 -5.51 16.25 2.62
C GLY A 352 -4.91 15.06 1.90
N PHE A 353 -3.67 14.68 2.24
CA PHE A 353 -2.99 13.52 1.68
C PHE A 353 -3.74 12.22 1.93
N PHE A 354 -4.02 11.89 3.19
CA PHE A 354 -4.67 10.63 3.54
C PHE A 354 -6.10 10.52 2.99
N ALA A 355 -6.84 11.63 3.01
CA ALA A 355 -8.17 11.71 2.41
C ALA A 355 -8.10 11.47 0.90
N SER A 356 -7.23 12.19 0.18
CA SER A 356 -7.07 12.06 -1.28
C SER A 356 -6.59 10.67 -1.69
N HIS A 357 -5.63 10.10 -0.94
CA HIS A 357 -5.13 8.74 -1.18
C HIS A 357 -6.23 7.69 -1.01
N SER A 358 -7.02 7.77 0.06
CA SER A 358 -8.16 6.88 0.30
C SER A 358 -9.20 6.94 -0.83
N ILE A 359 -9.53 8.15 -1.29
CA ILE A 359 -10.48 8.37 -2.39
C ILE A 359 -9.91 7.82 -3.70
N ALA A 360 -8.67 8.16 -4.04
CA ALA A 360 -8.05 7.76 -5.30
C ALA A 360 -7.86 6.25 -5.39
N SER A 361 -7.35 5.60 -4.34
CA SER A 361 -7.14 4.14 -4.30
C SER A 361 -8.46 3.37 -4.39
N SER A 362 -9.50 3.83 -3.68
CA SER A 362 -10.84 3.23 -3.79
C SER A 362 -11.47 3.45 -5.18
N TRP A 363 -11.13 4.56 -5.84
CA TRP A 363 -11.60 4.84 -7.19
C TRP A 363 -10.93 3.91 -8.22
N VAL A 364 -9.63 3.67 -8.09
CA VAL A 364 -8.91 2.68 -8.92
C VAL A 364 -9.57 1.31 -8.83
N SER A 365 -9.80 0.80 -7.62
CA SER A 365 -10.42 -0.51 -7.41
C SER A 365 -11.82 -0.64 -8.03
N ARG A 366 -12.61 0.43 -8.03
CA ARG A 366 -13.97 0.42 -8.60
C ARG A 366 -13.98 0.64 -10.11
N ARG A 367 -12.98 1.35 -10.66
CA ARG A 367 -12.89 1.64 -12.10
C ARG A 367 -12.19 0.54 -12.87
N ALA A 368 -11.29 -0.19 -12.22
CA ALA A 368 -10.55 -1.26 -12.88
C ALA A 368 -11.49 -2.39 -13.32
N ARG A 369 -11.44 -2.73 -14.62
CA ARG A 369 -11.95 -4.02 -15.14
C ARG A 369 -10.96 -5.11 -14.70
N ALA A 370 -11.37 -6.38 -14.77
CA ALA A 370 -10.47 -7.48 -14.38
C ALA A 370 -9.14 -7.46 -15.18
N PRO A 371 -8.00 -7.73 -14.53
CA PRO A 371 -7.79 -8.06 -13.10
C PRO A 371 -7.61 -6.81 -12.22
N GLN A 372 -8.53 -6.60 -11.28
CA GLN A 372 -8.52 -5.43 -10.38
C GLN A 372 -7.24 -5.33 -9.52
N ALA A 373 -6.69 -6.47 -9.12
CA ALA A 373 -5.46 -6.54 -8.34
C ALA A 373 -4.27 -5.88 -9.06
N LEU A 374 -4.19 -6.02 -10.39
CA LEU A 374 -3.14 -5.42 -11.20
C LEU A 374 -3.24 -3.89 -11.23
N ALA A 375 -4.45 -3.34 -11.34
CA ALA A 375 -4.65 -1.90 -11.28
C ALA A 375 -4.25 -1.31 -9.93
N SER A 376 -4.56 -2.01 -8.82
CA SER A 376 -4.12 -1.64 -7.48
C SER A 376 -2.60 -1.73 -7.33
N ALA A 377 -1.97 -2.74 -7.93
CA ALA A 377 -0.52 -2.86 -7.96
C ALA A 377 0.15 -1.71 -8.72
N PHE A 378 -0.41 -1.29 -9.88
CA PHE A 378 0.07 -0.11 -10.59
C PHE A 378 -0.11 1.18 -9.80
N TYR A 379 -1.24 1.33 -9.11
CA TYR A 379 -1.44 2.47 -8.22
C TYR A 379 -0.34 2.55 -7.16
N LEU A 380 0.00 1.44 -6.50
CA LEU A 380 1.06 1.37 -5.51
C LEU A 380 2.46 1.52 -6.12
N LEU A 381 2.69 1.00 -7.32
CA LEU A 381 3.94 1.21 -8.06
C LEU A 381 4.20 2.72 -8.28
N PHE A 382 3.23 3.43 -8.85
CA PHE A 382 3.33 4.86 -9.07
C PHE A 382 3.44 5.65 -7.76
N TYR A 383 2.71 5.25 -6.74
CA TYR A 383 2.76 5.81 -5.39
C TYR A 383 4.18 5.79 -4.81
N TYR A 384 4.86 4.63 -4.81
CA TYR A 384 6.22 4.53 -4.29
C TYR A 384 7.28 5.11 -5.23
N LEU A 385 7.07 5.07 -6.54
CA LEU A 385 7.93 5.79 -7.49
C LEU A 385 7.86 7.30 -7.26
N GLY A 386 6.67 7.85 -6.98
CA GLY A 386 6.52 9.25 -6.58
C GLY A 386 7.31 9.59 -5.33
N SER A 387 7.21 8.75 -4.29
CA SER A 387 8.01 8.87 -3.06
C SER A 387 9.51 8.91 -3.36
N SER A 388 9.99 8.07 -4.26
CA SER A 388 11.41 8.01 -4.62
C SER A 388 11.84 9.22 -5.46
N LEU A 389 11.14 9.51 -6.55
CA LEU A 389 11.59 10.49 -7.55
C LEU A 389 11.31 11.93 -7.10
N ILE A 390 10.08 12.26 -6.70
CA ILE A 390 9.78 13.61 -6.17
C ILE A 390 10.52 13.83 -4.86
N GLY A 391 10.60 12.79 -4.00
CA GLY A 391 11.36 12.85 -2.76
C GLY A 391 12.81 13.26 -2.95
N SER A 392 13.50 12.69 -3.94
CA SER A 392 14.88 13.06 -4.27
C SER A 392 15.00 14.42 -4.97
N ALA A 393 14.10 14.70 -5.93
CA ALA A 393 14.10 15.96 -6.68
C ALA A 393 13.85 17.17 -5.76
N SER A 394 13.01 17.04 -4.73
CA SER A 394 12.80 18.09 -3.73
C SER A 394 14.08 18.47 -2.99
N GLY A 395 15.01 17.53 -2.80
CA GLY A 395 16.31 17.83 -2.22
C GLY A 395 17.23 18.67 -3.10
N MET A 396 17.08 18.54 -4.42
CA MET A 396 17.79 19.46 -5.35
C MET A 396 17.22 20.87 -5.19
N MET A 397 15.89 21.00 -5.10
CA MET A 397 15.23 22.29 -4.87
C MET A 397 15.61 22.91 -3.52
N TRP A 398 15.84 22.11 -2.50
CA TRP A 398 16.42 22.57 -1.24
C TRP A 398 17.79 23.22 -1.45
N GLY A 399 18.61 22.66 -2.31
CA GLY A 399 19.93 23.22 -2.65
C GLY A 399 19.87 24.57 -3.35
N PHE A 400 18.80 24.88 -4.08
CA PHE A 400 18.62 26.15 -4.80
C PHE A 400 18.09 27.29 -3.90
N ASP A 401 17.04 27.02 -3.14
CA ASP A 401 16.33 28.06 -2.35
C ASP A 401 15.76 27.50 -1.03
N GLY A 402 16.46 26.59 -0.42
CA GLY A 402 16.08 26.01 0.86
C GLY A 402 14.64 25.49 0.88
N TRP A 403 13.92 25.82 1.96
CA TRP A 403 12.54 25.38 2.14
C TRP A 403 11.58 25.94 1.09
N THR A 404 11.78 27.19 0.67
CA THR A 404 10.94 27.85 -0.35
C THR A 404 11.00 27.12 -1.67
N GLY A 405 12.20 26.71 -2.12
CA GLY A 405 12.35 25.91 -3.34
C GLY A 405 11.60 24.57 -3.29
N VAL A 406 11.66 23.89 -2.12
CA VAL A 406 10.89 22.66 -1.92
C VAL A 406 9.39 22.94 -2.03
N VAL A 407 8.87 23.94 -1.32
CA VAL A 407 7.43 24.25 -1.31
C VAL A 407 6.93 24.66 -2.69
N ILE A 408 7.68 25.44 -3.44
CA ILE A 408 7.33 25.83 -4.82
C ILE A 408 7.20 24.57 -5.70
N MET A 409 8.18 23.67 -5.66
CA MET A 409 8.11 22.41 -6.42
C MET A 409 6.91 21.58 -6.04
N LEU A 410 6.67 21.38 -4.73
CA LEU A 410 5.51 20.61 -4.25
C LEU A 410 4.20 21.29 -4.63
N GLY A 411 4.14 22.63 -4.60
CA GLY A 411 3.01 23.44 -5.02
C GLY A 411 2.68 23.24 -6.51
N LEU A 412 3.69 23.24 -7.37
CA LEU A 412 3.52 22.97 -8.81
C LEU A 412 3.03 21.53 -9.05
N CYS A 413 3.63 20.54 -8.40
CA CYS A 413 3.19 19.14 -8.51
C CYS A 413 1.74 18.96 -8.05
N LEU A 414 1.36 19.52 -6.89
CA LEU A 414 -0.01 19.42 -6.37
C LEU A 414 -0.98 20.26 -7.17
N GLY A 415 -0.58 21.42 -7.70
CA GLY A 415 -1.38 22.19 -8.65
C GLY A 415 -1.75 21.35 -9.86
N GLY A 416 -0.77 20.65 -10.45
CA GLY A 416 -1.00 19.64 -11.49
C GLY A 416 -1.95 18.52 -11.02
N GLY A 417 -1.80 18.05 -9.79
CA GLY A 417 -2.70 17.07 -9.17
C GLY A 417 -4.15 17.57 -9.04
N VAL A 418 -4.34 18.83 -8.66
CA VAL A 418 -5.68 19.48 -8.62
C VAL A 418 -6.28 19.54 -10.03
N LEU A 419 -5.50 19.93 -11.04
CA LEU A 419 -5.97 19.95 -12.44
C LEU A 419 -6.37 18.54 -12.92
N ILE A 420 -5.59 17.51 -12.57
CA ILE A 420 -5.95 16.12 -12.85
C ILE A 420 -7.28 15.76 -12.16
N ALA A 421 -7.47 16.13 -10.89
CA ALA A 421 -8.70 15.84 -10.16
C ALA A 421 -9.92 16.57 -10.75
N LEU A 422 -9.74 17.82 -11.20
CA LEU A 422 -10.78 18.58 -11.92
C LEU A 422 -11.13 17.93 -13.27
N ARG A 423 -10.14 17.44 -14.02
CA ARG A 423 -10.37 16.65 -15.23
C ARG A 423 -11.17 15.37 -14.93
N LEU A 424 -10.78 14.64 -13.86
CA LEU A 424 -11.48 13.43 -13.43
C LEU A 424 -12.93 13.72 -12.97
N ARG A 425 -13.26 14.94 -12.58
CA ARG A 425 -14.63 15.35 -12.23
C ARG A 425 -15.59 15.14 -13.41
N HIS A 426 -15.13 15.35 -14.64
CA HIS A 426 -15.93 15.22 -15.86
C HIS A 426 -15.88 13.80 -16.47
N LEU A 427 -15.17 12.87 -15.84
CA LEU A 427 -15.06 11.50 -16.32
C LEU A 427 -16.41 10.76 -16.25
N GLN A 428 -16.85 10.16 -17.36
CA GLN A 428 -18.11 9.42 -17.38
C GLN A 428 -18.03 8.10 -16.56
N PRO A 429 -19.13 7.67 -15.91
CA PRO A 429 -19.21 6.37 -15.28
C PRO A 429 -19.05 5.24 -16.31
N LEU A 430 -18.50 4.08 -15.88
CA LEU A 430 -18.31 2.89 -16.71
C LEU A 430 -19.67 2.28 -17.09
N GLY A 431 -20.65 2.64 -17.32
CA GLY A 431 -21.96 2.08 -17.72
C GLY A 431 -22.74 3.00 -18.66
N ALA A 432 -22.27 4.24 -18.82
CA ALA A 432 -22.97 5.22 -19.65
C ALA A 432 -22.78 5.00 -21.17
N ARG A 433 -21.84 4.14 -21.58
CA ARG A 433 -21.61 3.83 -23.01
C ARG A 433 -22.43 2.67 -23.53
N GLU A 434 -22.94 1.78 -22.66
CA GLU A 434 -23.80 0.66 -23.07
C GLU A 434 -25.29 1.06 -23.20
N ALA A 435 -25.66 2.27 -22.73
CA ALA A 435 -27.03 2.77 -22.80
C ALA A 435 -27.29 3.68 -24.02
N VAL A 436 -26.29 3.94 -24.87
CA VAL A 436 -26.37 4.84 -26.05
C VAL A 436 -25.98 4.10 -27.35
N GLY A 437 -25.74 2.81 -27.32
CA GLY A 437 -25.57 1.92 -28.46
C GLY A 437 -26.69 0.90 -28.45
#